data_11320881694ece801d2fbcfe51c06a3e
#
_entry.id   11320881694ece801d2fbcfe51c06a3e
#
_cell.length_a   1.000
_cell.length_b   1.000
_cell.length_c   1.000
_cell.angle_alpha   90.00
_cell.angle_beta   90.00
_cell.angle_gamma   90.00
#
_symmetry.space_group_name_H-M   'P 1'
#
loop_
_entity.id
_entity.type
_entity.pdbx_description
1 polymer ?
#
loop_
_entity_poly.entity_id
_entity_poly.type
_entity_poly.pdbx_seq_one_letter_code
_entity_poly.pdbx_strand_id
1 'polypeptide(L)'
;AAAGPRGLGGKAAPAALPLRVVLLLGAALGSAQATVYFQEQFLDGDNWQKRWMNSEYKPDLGKFKLTAGKFYGDPVRDKGLQTSENSKFYAISSRFKPFSNKGKTLVIQYTVKHEQKIDCGGGYVKIFSSDLDQKNLSGDSRYYIMFGPDICGSETKKVHVILNYKNKPHPIKKLIRCKVDGYTHLYTLIIRSDQTYEVKIDNEMVASGNLEDDLDFLPPKKINDPTVRKPTDWDDRLQIDDPNDTKPEDWDEPEYIMDTSAKKPEDWNGEWHYPMVKNPLYRGEWKPRQIDNPNYRGVWPHPQIDNPNYSPDFSIYSYENIGIIGLDIWQVRAGTIFDNFLITDDEVYAEDFGDETWGETKGPEKEMNIKQIEEEQEKERLTEEKYLKQRFKKKLKRKKESGKDRIVRNTEKEEL
;
A
#
# COMPACT_ATOMS: atom_id res chain seq x y z
N ALA A 1 70.91 24.63 -72.30
CA ALA A 1 70.77 24.91 -73.73
C ALA A 1 69.59 24.08 -74.27
N ALA A 2 68.70 24.77 -74.92
CA ALA A 2 67.82 24.33 -76.02
C ALA A 2 66.67 23.36 -75.67
N ALA A 3 65.52 23.83 -75.63
CA ALA A 3 64.49 24.03 -76.66
C ALA A 3 63.63 22.81 -76.91
N GLY A 4 62.31 23.03 -76.77
CA GLY A 4 61.20 22.13 -77.04
C GLY A 4 60.98 21.78 -78.49
N PRO A 5 59.95 21.11 -78.97
CA PRO A 5 58.58 21.66 -78.96
C PRO A 5 57.45 20.60 -78.87
N ARG A 6 56.27 21.11 -78.56
CA ARG A 6 54.87 20.88 -78.99
C ARG A 6 54.49 19.54 -79.66
N GLY A 7 53.31 19.02 -79.14
CA GLY A 7 52.48 18.11 -79.97
C GLY A 7 51.30 17.53 -79.27
N LEU A 8 50.08 18.15 -79.49
CA LEU A 8 48.80 17.57 -79.80
C LEU A 8 48.12 16.51 -78.82
N GLY A 9 47.18 16.88 -78.03
CA GLY A 9 45.78 16.64 -78.11
C GLY A 9 45.30 15.17 -78.31
N GLY A 10 44.94 14.58 -77.17
CA GLY A 10 44.15 13.34 -77.15
C GLY A 10 43.08 13.46 -76.10
N LYS A 11 41.81 13.63 -76.46
CA LYS A 11 40.68 13.57 -75.57
C LYS A 11 40.49 12.17 -75.03
N ALA A 12 40.76 11.98 -73.75
CA ALA A 12 40.42 10.72 -73.08
C ALA A 12 38.94 10.82 -72.66
N ALA A 13 38.12 9.82 -73.02
CA ALA A 13 36.75 9.64 -72.59
C ALA A 13 36.70 9.32 -71.10
N PRO A 14 35.61 9.72 -70.36
CA PRO A 14 35.50 9.42 -68.98
C PRO A 14 35.16 7.95 -68.73
N ALA A 15 35.95 7.30 -67.94
CA ALA A 15 35.71 5.93 -67.46
C ALA A 15 34.47 5.88 -66.62
N ALA A 16 33.52 5.01 -66.97
CA ALA A 16 32.32 4.72 -66.22
C ALA A 16 32.67 4.03 -64.90
N LEU A 17 32.36 4.66 -63.77
CA LEU A 17 32.35 4.01 -62.45
C LEU A 17 31.25 2.91 -62.41
N PRO A 18 31.52 1.72 -61.86
CA PRO A 18 30.49 0.74 -61.63
C PRO A 18 29.56 1.19 -60.50
N LEU A 19 28.26 1.26 -60.80
CA LEU A 19 27.16 1.50 -59.89
C LEU A 19 27.15 0.33 -58.85
N ARG A 20 27.75 0.55 -57.65
CA ARG A 20 27.57 -0.34 -56.52
C ARG A 20 26.12 -0.17 -56.05
N VAL A 21 25.27 -1.13 -56.39
CA VAL A 21 23.94 -1.32 -55.77
C VAL A 21 24.20 -1.71 -54.33
N VAL A 22 24.08 -0.74 -53.42
CA VAL A 22 23.97 -1.00 -51.99
C VAL A 22 22.54 -1.50 -51.77
N LEU A 23 22.39 -2.80 -51.67
CA LEU A 23 21.18 -3.43 -51.10
C LEU A 23 21.14 -3.03 -49.63
N LEU A 24 20.40 -1.97 -49.31
CA LEU A 24 19.89 -1.69 -47.96
C LEU A 24 18.88 -2.83 -47.63
N LEU A 25 19.39 -3.89 -46.99
CA LEU A 25 18.56 -4.78 -46.20
C LEU A 25 17.99 -3.91 -45.04
N GLY A 26 16.86 -3.29 -45.29
CA GLY A 26 16.00 -2.75 -44.24
C GLY A 26 15.51 -3.96 -43.44
N ALA A 27 16.21 -4.28 -42.33
CA ALA A 27 15.59 -5.05 -41.27
C ALA A 27 14.38 -4.22 -40.80
N ALA A 28 13.22 -4.58 -41.28
CA ALA A 28 11.98 -4.16 -40.65
C ALA A 28 11.99 -4.76 -39.23
N LEU A 29 12.53 -4.01 -38.28
CA LEU A 29 12.20 -4.20 -36.89
C LEU A 29 10.69 -3.97 -36.82
N GLY A 30 9.91 -5.02 -36.99
CA GLY A 30 8.50 -5.00 -36.71
C GLY A 30 8.39 -4.66 -35.23
N SER A 31 8.06 -3.41 -34.92
CA SER A 31 7.59 -3.07 -33.58
C SER A 31 6.41 -4.02 -33.29
N ALA A 32 6.59 -4.94 -32.36
CA ALA A 32 5.49 -5.75 -31.89
C ALA A 32 4.41 -4.77 -31.41
N GLN A 33 3.27 -4.74 -32.09
CA GLN A 33 2.18 -3.88 -31.70
C GLN A 33 1.68 -4.35 -30.34
N ALA A 34 1.53 -3.41 -29.39
CA ALA A 34 0.98 -3.67 -28.07
C ALA A 34 -0.36 -4.43 -28.16
N THR A 35 -0.48 -5.51 -27.40
CA THR A 35 -1.74 -6.24 -27.31
C THR A 35 -2.50 -5.75 -26.07
N VAL A 36 -3.57 -5.02 -26.29
CA VAL A 36 -4.49 -4.63 -25.21
C VAL A 36 -5.54 -5.74 -25.04
N TYR A 37 -5.53 -6.40 -23.89
CA TYR A 37 -6.47 -7.47 -23.56
C TYR A 37 -7.76 -6.93 -22.93
N PHE A 38 -7.64 -5.86 -22.14
CA PHE A 38 -8.74 -5.18 -21.49
C PHE A 38 -8.41 -3.70 -21.27
N GLN A 39 -9.38 -2.83 -21.55
CA GLN A 39 -9.30 -1.40 -21.27
C GLN A 39 -10.69 -0.87 -20.91
N GLU A 40 -10.79 -0.08 -19.85
CA GLU A 40 -12.04 0.55 -19.41
C GLU A 40 -11.79 1.92 -18.79
N GLN A 41 -12.48 2.94 -19.30
CA GLN A 41 -12.41 4.34 -18.86
C GLN A 41 -13.79 4.94 -18.58
N PHE A 42 -14.85 4.16 -18.68
CA PHE A 42 -16.24 4.57 -18.43
C PHE A 42 -16.73 5.82 -19.17
N LEU A 43 -16.20 6.08 -20.38
CA LEU A 43 -16.50 7.29 -21.16
C LEU A 43 -17.87 7.27 -21.84
N ASP A 44 -18.56 6.14 -21.84
CA ASP A 44 -19.85 5.91 -22.53
C ASP A 44 -21.07 5.94 -21.60
N GLY A 45 -20.94 6.61 -20.45
CA GLY A 45 -22.01 6.77 -19.47
C GLY A 45 -22.50 5.43 -18.91
N ASP A 46 -23.81 5.23 -18.79
CA ASP A 46 -24.40 4.05 -18.15
C ASP A 46 -24.18 2.72 -18.89
N ASN A 47 -23.57 2.73 -20.07
CA ASN A 47 -23.29 1.50 -20.81
C ASN A 47 -22.27 0.59 -20.10
N TRP A 48 -21.50 1.09 -19.13
CA TRP A 48 -20.64 0.28 -18.30
C TRP A 48 -21.36 -0.89 -17.62
N GLN A 49 -22.65 -0.73 -17.26
CA GLN A 49 -23.48 -1.75 -16.64
C GLN A 49 -23.69 -2.99 -17.51
N LYS A 50 -23.46 -2.88 -18.84
CA LYS A 50 -23.51 -4.02 -19.76
C LYS A 50 -22.23 -4.84 -19.74
N ARG A 51 -21.11 -4.24 -19.31
CA ARG A 51 -19.78 -4.87 -19.28
C ARG A 51 -19.40 -5.34 -17.89
N TRP A 52 -19.87 -4.65 -16.85
CA TRP A 52 -19.58 -4.96 -15.46
C TRP A 52 -20.79 -5.61 -14.79
N MET A 53 -20.57 -6.81 -14.28
CA MET A 53 -21.61 -7.62 -13.62
C MET A 53 -21.45 -7.53 -12.11
N ASN A 54 -22.48 -7.09 -11.41
CA ASN A 54 -22.54 -7.17 -9.95
C ASN A 54 -22.69 -8.63 -9.52
N SER A 55 -22.02 -9.01 -8.44
CA SER A 55 -22.24 -10.29 -7.79
C SER A 55 -23.63 -10.33 -7.14
N GLU A 56 -24.25 -11.51 -7.15
CA GLU A 56 -25.49 -11.83 -6.47
C GLU A 56 -25.25 -12.73 -5.22
N TYR A 57 -23.97 -12.92 -4.84
CA TYR A 57 -23.56 -13.82 -3.76
C TYR A 57 -24.24 -13.50 -2.43
N LYS A 58 -24.43 -12.21 -2.12
CA LYS A 58 -25.18 -11.73 -0.96
C LYS A 58 -26.17 -10.63 -1.35
N PRO A 59 -27.37 -10.60 -0.74
CA PRO A 59 -28.37 -9.58 -1.06
C PRO A 59 -28.02 -8.17 -0.60
N ASP A 60 -27.07 -8.04 0.33
CA ASP A 60 -26.69 -6.79 0.98
C ASP A 60 -25.33 -6.24 0.53
N LEU A 61 -24.83 -6.67 -0.62
CA LEU A 61 -23.63 -6.08 -1.24
C LEU A 61 -23.85 -4.60 -1.54
N GLY A 62 -22.80 -3.81 -1.31
CA GLY A 62 -22.77 -2.39 -1.65
C GLY A 62 -22.81 -2.17 -3.15
N LYS A 63 -23.42 -1.06 -3.58
CA LYS A 63 -23.58 -0.71 -4.99
C LYS A 63 -22.51 0.29 -5.43
N PHE A 64 -22.07 0.14 -6.65
CA PHE A 64 -21.25 1.12 -7.33
C PHE A 64 -22.09 2.15 -8.05
N LYS A 65 -21.59 3.38 -8.15
CA LYS A 65 -22.13 4.45 -8.98
C LYS A 65 -21.02 5.05 -9.83
N LEU A 66 -21.36 5.55 -11.01
CA LEU A 66 -20.42 6.23 -11.90
C LEU A 66 -20.31 7.72 -11.51
N THR A 67 -19.14 8.20 -11.16
CA THR A 67 -18.92 9.61 -10.76
C THR A 67 -17.42 9.97 -10.80
N ALA A 68 -17.12 11.23 -11.04
CA ALA A 68 -15.77 11.80 -10.88
C ALA A 68 -15.43 12.17 -9.42
N GLY A 69 -16.41 12.07 -8.50
CA GLY A 69 -16.24 12.43 -7.10
C GLY A 69 -16.53 13.91 -6.83
N LYS A 70 -15.97 14.40 -5.70
CA LYS A 70 -16.17 15.77 -5.22
C LYS A 70 -15.24 16.77 -5.88
N PHE A 71 -14.05 16.33 -6.22
CA PHE A 71 -13.04 17.09 -6.95
C PHE A 71 -12.39 16.18 -7.99
N TYR A 72 -12.02 16.73 -9.12
CA TYR A 72 -11.54 15.99 -10.29
C TYR A 72 -10.78 16.93 -11.23
N GLY A 73 -10.00 16.38 -12.14
CA GLY A 73 -9.36 17.14 -13.22
C GLY A 73 -10.29 17.40 -14.39
N ASP A 74 -11.04 16.36 -14.77
CA ASP A 74 -12.03 16.44 -15.85
C ASP A 74 -13.35 15.75 -15.44
N PRO A 75 -14.52 16.41 -15.60
CA PRO A 75 -15.82 15.88 -15.14
C PRO A 75 -16.33 14.68 -15.93
N VAL A 76 -15.72 14.37 -17.08
CA VAL A 76 -16.09 13.25 -17.94
C VAL A 76 -15.06 12.14 -17.88
N ARG A 77 -13.78 12.51 -18.02
CA ARG A 77 -12.65 11.57 -18.09
C ARG A 77 -12.32 10.93 -16.73
N ASP A 78 -12.56 11.62 -15.61
CA ASP A 78 -12.28 11.11 -14.26
C ASP A 78 -13.48 10.38 -13.64
N LYS A 79 -14.50 10.01 -14.44
CA LYS A 79 -15.61 9.20 -13.96
C LYS A 79 -15.17 7.75 -13.83
N GLY A 80 -15.27 7.23 -12.60
CA GLY A 80 -15.02 5.83 -12.31
C GLY A 80 -16.11 5.22 -11.44
N LEU A 81 -15.94 3.95 -11.13
CA LEU A 81 -16.80 3.19 -10.22
C LEU A 81 -16.54 3.59 -8.78
N GLN A 82 -17.47 4.32 -8.18
CA GLN A 82 -17.39 4.72 -6.78
C GLN A 82 -18.20 3.79 -5.88
N THR A 83 -17.62 3.34 -4.78
CA THR A 83 -18.35 2.71 -3.68
C THR A 83 -19.30 3.72 -3.03
N SER A 84 -20.58 3.33 -2.78
CA SER A 84 -21.62 4.29 -2.43
C SER A 84 -22.21 4.13 -1.03
N GLU A 85 -21.94 3.03 -0.32
CA GLU A 85 -22.54 2.68 0.96
C GLU A 85 -21.48 2.28 1.98
N ASN A 86 -21.58 2.81 3.21
CA ASN A 86 -20.65 2.49 4.28
C ASN A 86 -20.85 1.08 4.84
N SER A 87 -19.76 0.48 5.34
CA SER A 87 -19.76 -0.82 6.02
C SER A 87 -20.37 -1.93 5.16
N LYS A 88 -19.90 -2.02 3.91
CA LYS A 88 -20.37 -2.99 2.93
C LYS A 88 -19.21 -3.76 2.28
N PHE A 89 -19.51 -5.00 1.91
CA PHE A 89 -18.75 -5.71 0.89
C PHE A 89 -19.23 -5.29 -0.49
N TYR A 90 -18.32 -5.19 -1.41
CA TYR A 90 -18.57 -4.84 -2.81
C TYR A 90 -17.98 -5.92 -3.69
N ALA A 91 -18.74 -6.40 -4.65
CA ALA A 91 -18.27 -7.40 -5.60
C ALA A 91 -18.85 -7.11 -7.00
N ILE A 92 -17.94 -6.76 -7.93
CA ILE A 92 -18.29 -6.49 -9.34
C ILE A 92 -17.15 -6.96 -10.23
N SER A 93 -17.45 -7.41 -11.43
CA SER A 93 -16.42 -7.90 -12.35
C SER A 93 -16.79 -7.68 -13.81
N SER A 94 -15.77 -7.60 -14.67
CA SER A 94 -15.90 -7.51 -16.12
C SER A 94 -15.16 -8.64 -16.80
N ARG A 95 -15.79 -9.23 -17.82
CA ARG A 95 -15.27 -10.33 -18.63
C ARG A 95 -14.72 -9.81 -19.94
N PHE A 96 -13.59 -10.35 -20.36
CA PHE A 96 -12.96 -10.08 -21.63
C PHE A 96 -12.54 -11.37 -22.35
N LYS A 97 -12.02 -11.26 -23.57
CA LYS A 97 -11.54 -12.43 -24.34
C LYS A 97 -10.40 -13.10 -23.59
N PRO A 98 -10.51 -14.40 -23.28
CA PRO A 98 -9.48 -15.12 -22.54
C PRO A 98 -8.13 -15.14 -23.27
N PHE A 99 -7.06 -15.04 -22.50
CA PHE A 99 -5.69 -15.15 -23.02
C PHE A 99 -4.76 -15.85 -21.99
N SER A 100 -3.55 -16.17 -22.42
CA SER A 100 -2.46 -16.63 -21.56
C SER A 100 -1.30 -15.65 -21.67
N ASN A 101 -0.62 -15.36 -20.54
CA ASN A 101 0.60 -14.56 -20.53
C ASN A 101 1.88 -15.42 -20.65
N LYS A 102 1.77 -16.70 -20.99
CA LYS A 102 2.93 -17.57 -21.18
C LYS A 102 3.86 -17.02 -22.26
N GLY A 103 5.14 -16.80 -21.91
CA GLY A 103 6.15 -16.23 -22.79
C GLY A 103 5.98 -14.73 -23.08
N LYS A 104 5.10 -14.04 -22.35
CA LYS A 104 4.82 -12.61 -22.51
C LYS A 104 4.89 -11.88 -21.19
N THR A 105 5.09 -10.57 -21.27
CA THR A 105 4.85 -9.65 -20.15
C THR A 105 3.35 -9.55 -19.88
N LEU A 106 2.98 -9.37 -18.65
CA LEU A 106 1.63 -9.03 -18.21
C LEU A 106 1.69 -7.73 -17.42
N VAL A 107 0.99 -6.72 -17.91
CA VAL A 107 0.83 -5.44 -17.23
C VAL A 107 -0.62 -5.29 -16.77
N ILE A 108 -0.81 -4.99 -15.50
CA ILE A 108 -2.10 -4.68 -14.89
C ILE A 108 -2.01 -3.26 -14.34
N GLN A 109 -2.83 -2.36 -14.84
CA GLN A 109 -2.82 -0.95 -14.45
C GLN A 109 -4.25 -0.45 -14.21
N TYR A 110 -4.41 0.46 -13.25
CA TYR A 110 -5.66 1.17 -12.99
C TYR A 110 -5.41 2.37 -12.09
N THR A 111 -6.37 3.27 -12.02
CA THR A 111 -6.36 4.38 -11.06
C THR A 111 -7.31 4.10 -9.90
N VAL A 112 -6.92 4.56 -8.71
CA VAL A 112 -7.78 4.52 -7.52
C VAL A 112 -7.64 5.81 -6.72
N LYS A 113 -8.78 6.30 -6.21
CA LYS A 113 -8.89 7.50 -5.40
C LYS A 113 -9.67 7.22 -4.12
N HIS A 114 -9.08 7.52 -2.99
CA HIS A 114 -9.73 7.40 -1.67
C HIS A 114 -10.17 8.78 -1.13
N GLU A 115 -11.10 9.46 -1.84
CA GLU A 115 -11.50 10.84 -1.49
C GLU A 115 -12.17 10.98 -0.11
N GLN A 116 -12.65 9.86 0.45
CA GLN A 116 -13.32 9.81 1.75
C GLN A 116 -12.37 9.80 2.95
N LYS A 117 -11.04 9.79 2.77
CA LYS A 117 -10.06 9.50 3.82
C LYS A 117 -10.37 8.18 4.50
N ILE A 118 -10.19 7.09 3.72
CA ILE A 118 -10.56 5.73 4.11
C ILE A 118 -9.93 5.31 5.44
N ASP A 119 -10.74 4.79 6.36
CA ASP A 119 -10.28 4.27 7.66
C ASP A 119 -9.84 2.81 7.55
N CYS A 120 -10.67 1.98 6.89
CA CYS A 120 -10.36 0.58 6.62
C CYS A 120 -11.11 0.13 5.36
N GLY A 121 -10.35 -0.37 4.39
CA GLY A 121 -10.91 -0.90 3.16
C GLY A 121 -9.89 -1.11 2.05
N GLY A 122 -10.22 -2.04 1.16
CA GLY A 122 -9.41 -2.35 -0.01
C GLY A 122 -9.63 -1.37 -1.16
N GLY A 123 -8.54 -1.11 -1.88
CA GLY A 123 -8.55 -0.41 -3.16
C GLY A 123 -7.87 -1.24 -4.26
N TYR A 124 -7.85 -2.56 -4.11
CA TYR A 124 -7.16 -3.51 -5.00
C TYR A 124 -8.11 -4.13 -6.03
N VAL A 125 -7.52 -4.62 -7.11
CA VAL A 125 -8.18 -5.41 -8.14
C VAL A 125 -7.77 -6.87 -8.03
N LYS A 126 -8.62 -7.78 -8.54
CA LYS A 126 -8.34 -9.20 -8.67
C LYS A 126 -8.48 -9.63 -10.13
N ILE A 127 -7.57 -10.49 -10.58
CA ILE A 127 -7.57 -11.10 -11.91
C ILE A 127 -7.95 -12.56 -11.75
N PHE A 128 -8.89 -13.02 -12.58
CA PHE A 128 -9.48 -14.37 -12.47
C PHE A 128 -9.38 -15.14 -13.79
N SER A 129 -9.55 -16.47 -13.66
CA SER A 129 -9.84 -17.33 -14.80
C SER A 129 -11.16 -16.92 -15.47
N SER A 130 -11.24 -17.11 -16.78
CA SER A 130 -12.50 -16.93 -17.52
C SER A 130 -13.61 -17.87 -17.07
N ASP A 131 -13.31 -18.94 -16.34
CA ASP A 131 -14.28 -19.91 -15.83
C ASP A 131 -15.02 -19.43 -14.57
N LEU A 132 -14.62 -18.27 -14.00
CA LEU A 132 -15.29 -17.72 -12.82
C LEU A 132 -16.77 -17.46 -13.10
N ASP A 133 -17.62 -17.94 -12.21
CA ASP A 133 -19.01 -17.51 -12.14
C ASP A 133 -19.09 -16.13 -11.47
N GLN A 134 -19.26 -15.09 -12.32
CA GLN A 134 -19.32 -13.69 -11.89
C GLN A 134 -20.49 -13.40 -10.94
N LYS A 135 -21.60 -14.14 -11.05
CA LYS A 135 -22.76 -13.99 -10.16
C LYS A 135 -22.46 -14.40 -8.72
N ASN A 136 -21.57 -15.37 -8.56
CA ASN A 136 -21.13 -15.89 -7.27
C ASN A 136 -19.76 -15.35 -6.83
N LEU A 137 -19.26 -14.25 -7.44
CA LEU A 137 -18.00 -13.61 -7.03
C LEU A 137 -18.06 -13.21 -5.55
N SER A 138 -17.09 -13.70 -4.76
CA SER A 138 -16.98 -13.44 -3.33
C SER A 138 -15.52 -13.44 -2.87
N GLY A 139 -15.27 -13.14 -1.59
CA GLY A 139 -13.94 -13.24 -0.99
C GLY A 139 -13.27 -14.59 -1.11
N ASP A 140 -14.05 -15.67 -1.21
CA ASP A 140 -13.56 -17.04 -1.34
C ASP A 140 -13.30 -17.45 -2.80
N SER A 141 -13.64 -16.60 -3.76
CA SER A 141 -13.39 -16.87 -5.18
C SER A 141 -11.90 -16.95 -5.48
N ARG A 142 -11.49 -18.02 -6.16
CA ARG A 142 -10.09 -18.22 -6.55
C ARG A 142 -9.68 -17.17 -7.58
N TYR A 143 -8.59 -16.47 -7.30
CA TYR A 143 -8.01 -15.49 -8.20
C TYR A 143 -6.58 -15.89 -8.58
N TYR A 144 -6.10 -15.37 -9.70
CA TYR A 144 -4.70 -15.51 -10.12
C TYR A 144 -3.81 -14.45 -9.47
N ILE A 145 -4.26 -13.20 -9.52
CA ILE A 145 -3.49 -12.05 -9.03
C ILE A 145 -4.43 -11.15 -8.24
N MET A 146 -3.96 -10.64 -7.10
CA MET A 146 -4.57 -9.54 -6.35
C MET A 146 -3.54 -8.42 -6.27
N PHE A 147 -3.89 -7.24 -6.74
CA PHE A 147 -2.98 -6.12 -6.86
C PHE A 147 -3.63 -4.80 -6.45
N GLY A 148 -2.93 -4.01 -5.63
CA GLY A 148 -3.30 -2.63 -5.31
C GLY A 148 -3.34 -2.31 -3.82
N PRO A 149 -3.74 -1.07 -3.47
CA PRO A 149 -3.68 -0.57 -2.11
C PRO A 149 -4.69 -1.27 -1.18
N ASP A 150 -4.25 -1.47 0.05
CA ASP A 150 -5.06 -1.89 1.18
C ASP A 150 -4.73 -1.02 2.39
N ILE A 151 -5.75 -0.37 2.93
CA ILE A 151 -5.62 0.60 4.02
C ILE A 151 -6.54 0.15 5.16
N CYS A 152 -5.98 -0.11 6.35
CA CYS A 152 -6.77 -0.38 7.54
C CYS A 152 -6.06 0.13 8.79
N GLY A 153 -6.59 1.18 9.37
CA GLY A 153 -6.03 1.84 10.55
C GLY A 153 -4.64 2.46 10.31
N SER A 154 -3.83 2.50 11.36
CA SER A 154 -2.45 3.01 11.30
C SER A 154 -1.47 2.00 10.74
N GLU A 155 -1.75 0.70 10.92
CA GLU A 155 -0.81 -0.40 10.69
C GLU A 155 -0.79 -0.85 9.21
N THR A 156 -1.96 -0.93 8.56
CA THR A 156 -2.07 -1.43 7.18
C THR A 156 -2.19 -0.26 6.21
N LYS A 157 -1.10 0.05 5.51
CA LYS A 157 -1.04 1.04 4.42
C LYS A 157 -0.07 0.53 3.37
N LYS A 158 -0.48 -0.51 2.65
CA LYS A 158 0.40 -1.25 1.75
C LYS A 158 -0.29 -1.56 0.42
N VAL A 159 0.54 -1.78 -0.58
CA VAL A 159 0.12 -2.36 -1.86
C VAL A 159 0.20 -3.87 -1.74
N HIS A 160 -0.90 -4.56 -1.97
CA HIS A 160 -0.90 -6.00 -2.17
C HIS A 160 -0.33 -6.35 -3.54
N VAL A 161 0.59 -7.29 -3.55
CA VAL A 161 0.99 -8.06 -4.72
C VAL A 161 0.92 -9.51 -4.28
N ILE A 162 -0.19 -10.17 -4.60
CA ILE A 162 -0.43 -11.55 -4.21
C ILE A 162 -0.66 -12.36 -5.48
N LEU A 163 0.18 -13.36 -5.69
CA LEU A 163 0.08 -14.27 -6.83
C LEU A 163 -0.35 -15.66 -6.35
N ASN A 164 -1.25 -16.27 -7.06
CA ASN A 164 -1.69 -17.63 -6.75
C ASN A 164 -0.79 -18.64 -7.48
N TYR A 165 -0.20 -19.56 -6.74
CA TYR A 165 0.58 -20.64 -7.29
C TYR A 165 0.14 -21.98 -6.68
N LYS A 166 -0.19 -22.94 -7.53
CA LYS A 166 -0.70 -24.25 -7.10
C LYS A 166 -1.88 -24.16 -6.13
N ASN A 167 -2.81 -23.26 -6.42
CA ASN A 167 -4.02 -22.97 -5.61
C ASN A 167 -3.75 -22.40 -4.21
N LYS A 168 -2.58 -21.80 -3.98
CA LYS A 168 -2.25 -21.05 -2.76
C LYS A 168 -1.89 -19.62 -3.10
N PRO A 169 -2.45 -18.64 -2.37
CA PRO A 169 -2.04 -17.25 -2.50
C PRO A 169 -0.68 -17.03 -1.82
N HIS A 170 0.23 -16.39 -2.52
CA HIS A 170 1.56 -16.03 -2.04
C HIS A 170 1.70 -14.51 -2.07
N PRO A 171 1.64 -13.84 -0.91
CA PRO A 171 1.87 -12.41 -0.82
C PRO A 171 3.36 -12.09 -0.96
N ILE A 172 3.64 -10.93 -1.54
CA ILE A 172 4.99 -10.40 -1.61
C ILE A 172 5.54 -10.13 -0.20
N LYS A 173 6.82 -10.46 0.03
CA LYS A 173 7.52 -10.23 1.31
C LYS A 173 7.85 -8.75 1.53
N LYS A 174 8.06 -8.00 0.43
CA LYS A 174 8.40 -6.58 0.49
C LYS A 174 7.22 -5.73 0.93
N LEU A 175 7.46 -4.81 1.85
CA LEU A 175 6.47 -3.82 2.24
C LEU A 175 6.49 -2.66 1.23
N ILE A 176 5.47 -2.59 0.38
CA ILE A 176 5.26 -1.50 -0.57
C ILE A 176 4.19 -0.57 0.03
N ARG A 177 4.56 0.66 0.35
CA ARG A 177 3.63 1.63 0.93
C ARG A 177 2.72 2.21 -0.16
N CYS A 178 1.42 2.30 0.13
CA CYS A 178 0.46 2.97 -0.76
C CYS A 178 0.33 4.47 -0.43
N LYS A 179 -0.28 5.22 -1.36
CA LYS A 179 -0.65 6.62 -1.16
C LYS A 179 -1.93 6.72 -0.32
N VAL A 180 -2.04 7.77 0.51
CA VAL A 180 -3.16 7.96 1.47
C VAL A 180 -3.65 9.41 1.53
N ASP A 181 -3.29 10.24 0.55
CA ASP A 181 -3.58 11.67 0.53
C ASP A 181 -4.97 12.06 0.02
N GLY A 182 -5.73 11.09 -0.50
CA GLY A 182 -7.10 11.28 -1.00
C GLY A 182 -7.20 11.69 -2.47
N TYR A 183 -6.07 11.85 -3.18
CA TYR A 183 -6.03 12.09 -4.63
C TYR A 183 -6.06 10.80 -5.43
N THR A 184 -6.25 10.96 -6.75
CA THR A 184 -6.18 9.84 -7.68
C THR A 184 -4.73 9.41 -7.89
N HIS A 185 -4.45 8.11 -7.72
CA HIS A 185 -3.15 7.51 -7.95
C HIS A 185 -3.23 6.37 -8.94
N LEU A 186 -2.21 6.29 -9.80
CA LEU A 186 -2.03 5.24 -10.79
C LEU A 186 -1.21 4.10 -10.20
N TYR A 187 -1.74 2.87 -10.24
CA TYR A 187 -1.05 1.66 -9.77
C TYR A 187 -0.80 0.73 -10.96
N THR A 188 0.44 0.32 -11.13
CA THR A 188 0.87 -0.57 -12.23
C THR A 188 1.68 -1.73 -11.68
N LEU A 189 1.29 -2.96 -12.03
CA LEU A 189 2.04 -4.19 -11.80
C LEU A 189 2.48 -4.76 -13.14
N ILE A 190 3.77 -5.00 -13.27
CA ILE A 190 4.41 -5.63 -14.43
C ILE A 190 4.97 -6.97 -14.00
N ILE A 191 4.61 -8.04 -14.69
CA ILE A 191 5.14 -9.39 -14.51
C ILE A 191 5.72 -9.85 -15.82
N ARG A 192 7.03 -10.14 -15.87
CA ARG A 192 7.74 -10.50 -17.09
C ARG A 192 7.98 -12.00 -17.20
N SER A 193 8.17 -12.46 -18.42
CA SER A 193 8.41 -13.90 -18.71
C SER A 193 9.73 -14.44 -18.15
N ASP A 194 10.65 -13.59 -17.79
CA ASP A 194 11.91 -13.94 -17.10
C ASP A 194 11.75 -14.07 -15.58
N GLN A 195 10.49 -14.02 -15.08
CA GLN A 195 10.10 -14.07 -13.68
C GLN A 195 10.48 -12.82 -12.87
N THR A 196 10.86 -11.74 -13.52
CA THR A 196 11.01 -10.45 -12.85
C THR A 196 9.64 -9.74 -12.73
N TYR A 197 9.52 -8.88 -11.73
CA TYR A 197 8.34 -8.04 -11.57
C TYR A 197 8.74 -6.61 -11.24
N GLU A 198 7.82 -5.70 -11.51
CA GLU A 198 7.94 -4.30 -11.15
C GLU A 198 6.59 -3.76 -10.68
N VAL A 199 6.62 -2.91 -9.67
CA VAL A 199 5.46 -2.16 -9.18
C VAL A 199 5.75 -0.68 -9.34
N LYS A 200 4.85 0.02 -10.03
CA LYS A 200 4.89 1.48 -10.15
C LYS A 200 3.68 2.09 -9.42
N ILE A 201 3.90 3.26 -8.85
CA ILE A 201 2.84 4.15 -8.38
C ILE A 201 3.10 5.50 -9.04
N ASP A 202 2.08 6.03 -9.73
CA ASP A 202 2.19 7.32 -10.44
C ASP A 202 3.27 7.32 -11.52
N ASN A 203 3.43 6.21 -12.25
CA ASN A 203 4.48 5.90 -13.22
C ASN A 203 5.92 5.89 -12.63
N GLU A 204 6.08 5.98 -11.31
CA GLU A 204 7.37 5.86 -10.64
C GLU A 204 7.54 4.45 -10.07
N MET A 205 8.69 3.81 -10.33
CA MET A 205 9.01 2.49 -9.78
C MET A 205 9.19 2.56 -8.26
N VAL A 206 8.39 1.79 -7.52
CA VAL A 206 8.44 1.72 -6.05
C VAL A 206 8.97 0.38 -5.54
N ALA A 207 8.89 -0.65 -6.35
CA ALA A 207 9.48 -1.96 -6.04
C ALA A 207 9.75 -2.75 -7.32
N SER A 208 10.78 -3.57 -7.29
CA SER A 208 11.10 -4.54 -8.33
C SER A 208 11.86 -5.73 -7.74
N GLY A 209 11.91 -6.84 -8.46
CA GLY A 209 12.64 -8.02 -8.03
C GLY A 209 12.36 -9.25 -8.86
N ASN A 210 12.72 -10.40 -8.29
CA ASN A 210 12.41 -11.70 -8.85
C ASN A 210 11.27 -12.35 -8.06
N LEU A 211 10.31 -12.95 -8.75
CA LEU A 211 9.13 -13.56 -8.13
C LEU A 211 9.52 -14.71 -7.18
N GLU A 212 10.51 -15.52 -7.55
CA GLU A 212 10.95 -16.64 -6.71
C GLU A 212 11.55 -16.18 -5.38
N ASP A 213 12.30 -15.07 -5.40
CA ASP A 213 12.98 -14.57 -4.21
C ASP A 213 12.02 -13.82 -3.26
N ASP A 214 11.06 -13.09 -3.84
CA ASP A 214 10.18 -12.19 -3.11
C ASP A 214 8.82 -12.79 -2.73
N LEU A 215 8.46 -13.96 -3.31
CA LEU A 215 7.25 -14.72 -2.94
C LEU A 215 7.65 -16.17 -2.58
N ASP A 216 7.01 -16.77 -1.58
CA ASP A 216 7.37 -18.14 -1.13
C ASP A 216 6.69 -19.21 -1.99
N PHE A 217 6.99 -19.22 -3.29
CA PHE A 217 6.45 -20.22 -4.23
C PHE A 217 7.09 -21.58 -4.10
N LEU A 218 8.41 -21.59 -3.94
CA LEU A 218 9.25 -22.80 -3.96
C LEU A 218 9.94 -22.96 -2.61
N PRO A 219 10.34 -24.20 -2.24
CA PRO A 219 11.25 -24.42 -1.13
C PRO A 219 12.53 -23.59 -1.30
N PRO A 220 13.20 -23.18 -0.24
CA PRO A 220 14.44 -22.41 -0.34
C PRO A 220 15.52 -23.22 -1.07
N LYS A 221 16.34 -22.56 -1.89
CA LYS A 221 17.43 -23.18 -2.65
C LYS A 221 18.48 -23.84 -1.76
N LYS A 222 18.70 -23.24 -0.58
CA LYS A 222 19.64 -23.77 0.42
C LYS A 222 18.96 -23.95 1.75
N ILE A 223 19.34 -24.99 2.46
CA ILE A 223 18.90 -25.31 3.82
C ILE A 223 20.12 -25.50 4.72
N ASN A 224 19.94 -25.33 6.01
CA ASN A 224 20.94 -25.70 6.98
C ASN A 224 21.23 -27.21 6.88
N ASP A 225 22.49 -27.60 6.86
CA ASP A 225 22.89 -29.01 6.78
C ASP A 225 22.38 -29.77 8.02
N PRO A 226 21.40 -30.71 7.86
CA PRO A 226 20.83 -31.42 8.99
C PRO A 226 21.81 -32.39 9.67
N THR A 227 22.94 -32.67 9.01
CA THR A 227 23.96 -33.59 9.55
C THR A 227 24.96 -32.89 10.45
N VAL A 228 25.07 -31.58 10.37
CA VAL A 228 26.01 -30.77 11.13
C VAL A 228 25.30 -30.12 12.34
N ARG A 229 25.85 -30.34 13.52
CA ARG A 229 25.37 -29.73 14.76
C ARG A 229 26.36 -28.67 15.26
N LYS A 230 25.83 -27.69 15.98
CA LYS A 230 26.66 -26.71 16.68
C LYS A 230 27.67 -27.46 17.59
N PRO A 231 28.98 -27.17 17.48
CA PRO A 231 29.97 -27.74 18.39
C PRO A 231 29.64 -27.42 19.84
N THR A 232 29.82 -28.38 20.74
CA THR A 232 29.47 -28.21 22.16
C THR A 232 30.34 -27.17 22.87
N ASP A 233 31.52 -26.89 22.33
CA ASP A 233 32.47 -25.89 22.79
C ASP A 233 32.28 -24.49 22.17
N TRP A 234 31.28 -24.33 21.31
CA TRP A 234 30.94 -23.04 20.68
C TRP A 234 30.02 -22.23 21.60
N ASP A 235 30.54 -21.19 22.21
CA ASP A 235 29.76 -20.30 23.06
C ASP A 235 29.35 -19.04 22.30
N ASP A 236 28.04 -18.88 22.04
CA ASP A 236 27.41 -17.75 21.38
C ASP A 236 26.71 -16.78 22.34
N ARG A 237 26.85 -16.99 23.65
CA ARG A 237 26.36 -16.07 24.67
C ARG A 237 27.28 -14.86 24.76
N LEU A 238 26.78 -13.68 24.49
CA LEU A 238 27.55 -12.44 24.56
C LEU A 238 27.98 -12.12 26.02
N GLN A 239 27.09 -12.43 26.96
CA GLN A 239 27.33 -12.23 28.40
C GLN A 239 27.07 -13.52 29.17
N ILE A 240 27.78 -13.70 30.24
CA ILE A 240 27.62 -14.81 31.18
C ILE A 240 27.60 -14.27 32.61
N ASP A 241 27.09 -15.08 33.53
CA ASP A 241 27.18 -14.79 34.96
C ASP A 241 28.66 -14.72 35.38
N ASP A 242 29.00 -13.70 36.13
CA ASP A 242 30.36 -13.58 36.69
C ASP A 242 30.62 -14.73 37.66
N PRO A 243 31.52 -15.67 37.32
CA PRO A 243 31.82 -16.82 38.20
C PRO A 243 32.44 -16.44 39.55
N ASN A 244 32.92 -15.21 39.68
CA ASN A 244 33.49 -14.69 40.91
C ASN A 244 32.50 -13.90 41.76
N ASP A 245 31.31 -13.65 41.22
CA ASP A 245 30.26 -12.92 41.96
C ASP A 245 29.46 -13.93 42.79
N THR A 246 29.62 -13.89 44.08
CA THR A 246 28.95 -14.77 45.03
C THR A 246 27.83 -14.03 45.75
N LYS A 247 26.76 -14.73 46.02
CA LYS A 247 25.62 -14.17 46.76
C LYS A 247 26.10 -13.75 48.17
N PRO A 248 25.90 -12.47 48.58
CA PRO A 248 26.18 -12.03 49.94
C PRO A 248 25.33 -12.81 50.95
N GLU A 249 25.92 -13.12 52.12
CA GLU A 249 25.21 -13.87 53.17
C GLU A 249 23.99 -13.12 53.74
N ASP A 250 24.00 -11.81 53.67
CA ASP A 250 22.93 -10.90 54.10
C ASP A 250 21.89 -10.57 53.03
N TRP A 251 21.87 -11.31 51.91
CA TRP A 251 20.94 -11.03 50.80
C TRP A 251 19.53 -11.55 51.04
N ASP A 252 19.39 -12.72 51.70
CA ASP A 252 18.13 -13.41 51.89
C ASP A 252 17.27 -12.81 52.99
N GLU A 253 16.75 -11.66 52.79
CA GLU A 253 15.79 -11.03 53.65
C GLU A 253 14.35 -11.36 53.21
N PRO A 254 13.43 -11.60 54.17
CA PRO A 254 12.04 -11.84 53.82
C PRO A 254 11.40 -10.58 53.21
N GLU A 255 10.53 -10.77 52.23
CA GLU A 255 9.83 -9.64 51.53
C GLU A 255 8.94 -8.83 52.49
N TYR A 256 8.39 -9.51 53.51
CA TYR A 256 7.55 -8.89 54.54
C TYR A 256 8.03 -9.22 55.90
N ILE A 257 8.00 -8.24 56.77
CA ILE A 257 8.36 -8.36 58.23
C ILE A 257 7.18 -7.89 59.07
N MET A 258 7.11 -8.35 60.31
CA MET A 258 6.06 -7.92 61.25
C MET A 258 6.35 -6.45 61.67
N ASP A 259 5.32 -5.60 61.58
CA ASP A 259 5.37 -4.24 62.10
C ASP A 259 5.22 -4.24 63.61
N THR A 260 6.32 -4.36 64.32
CA THR A 260 6.35 -4.34 65.81
C THR A 260 6.00 -2.98 66.40
N SER A 261 5.89 -1.93 65.57
CA SER A 261 5.49 -0.59 66.01
C SER A 261 3.94 -0.41 66.00
N ALA A 262 3.21 -1.31 65.34
CA ALA A 262 1.78 -1.30 65.31
C ALA A 262 1.19 -1.64 66.69
N LYS A 263 0.27 -0.80 67.17
CA LYS A 263 -0.44 -1.04 68.45
C LYS A 263 -1.73 -1.78 68.23
N LYS A 264 -2.04 -2.72 69.12
CA LYS A 264 -3.36 -3.39 69.15
C LYS A 264 -4.46 -2.34 69.33
N PRO A 265 -5.45 -2.28 68.43
CA PRO A 265 -6.63 -1.41 68.58
C PRO A 265 -7.38 -1.73 69.90
N GLU A 266 -7.89 -0.73 70.58
CA GLU A 266 -8.56 -0.91 71.90
C GLU A 266 -9.87 -1.72 71.76
N ASP A 267 -10.48 -1.71 70.63
CA ASP A 267 -11.72 -2.40 70.29
C ASP A 267 -11.50 -3.82 69.69
N TRP A 268 -10.27 -4.29 69.62
CA TRP A 268 -9.93 -5.62 69.08
C TRP A 268 -10.17 -6.75 70.08
N ASN A 269 -11.17 -7.58 69.77
CA ASN A 269 -11.50 -8.77 70.53
C ASN A 269 -10.88 -10.03 69.85
N GLY A 270 -9.91 -10.64 70.50
CA GLY A 270 -9.28 -11.88 70.01
C GLY A 270 -7.77 -11.80 70.05
N GLU A 271 -7.09 -12.83 69.49
CA GLU A 271 -5.65 -12.90 69.41
C GLU A 271 -5.15 -11.82 68.40
N TRP A 272 -4.14 -11.05 68.83
CA TRP A 272 -3.57 -9.98 68.01
C TRP A 272 -2.28 -10.45 67.36
N HIS A 273 -2.21 -10.30 66.01
CA HIS A 273 -1.00 -10.51 65.25
C HIS A 273 -0.56 -9.17 64.63
N TYR A 274 0.74 -8.91 64.71
CA TYR A 274 1.29 -7.71 64.10
C TYR A 274 1.05 -7.72 62.60
N PRO A 275 0.63 -6.59 61.97
CA PRO A 275 0.49 -6.50 60.55
C PRO A 275 1.86 -6.71 59.87
N MET A 276 1.81 -7.32 58.66
CA MET A 276 2.99 -7.49 57.83
C MET A 276 3.21 -6.22 56.99
N VAL A 277 4.45 -5.70 57.02
CA VAL A 277 4.87 -4.57 56.19
C VAL A 277 6.02 -4.98 55.29
N LYS A 278 6.18 -4.29 54.17
CA LYS A 278 7.30 -4.55 53.25
C LYS A 278 8.60 -4.33 53.98
N ASN A 279 9.49 -5.30 53.91
CA ASN A 279 10.84 -5.21 54.48
C ASN A 279 11.68 -4.24 53.61
N PRO A 280 12.14 -3.13 54.16
CA PRO A 280 13.01 -2.19 53.44
C PRO A 280 14.38 -2.77 53.07
N LEU A 281 14.78 -3.89 53.69
CA LEU A 281 16.03 -4.58 53.38
C LEU A 281 15.87 -5.65 52.30
N TYR A 282 14.63 -5.96 51.90
CA TYR A 282 14.39 -6.94 50.84
C TYR A 282 14.88 -6.43 49.49
N ARG A 283 15.81 -7.14 48.87
CA ARG A 283 16.49 -6.78 47.63
C ARG A 283 16.03 -7.61 46.41
N GLY A 284 15.07 -8.51 46.62
CA GLY A 284 14.61 -9.45 45.60
C GLY A 284 15.51 -10.68 45.46
N GLU A 285 15.23 -11.49 44.42
CA GLU A 285 16.04 -12.67 44.15
C GLU A 285 17.45 -12.25 43.68
N TRP A 286 18.49 -12.81 44.29
CA TRP A 286 19.85 -12.54 43.90
C TRP A 286 20.17 -13.14 42.53
N LYS A 287 20.82 -12.35 41.66
CA LYS A 287 21.36 -12.80 40.39
C LYS A 287 22.79 -12.33 40.25
N PRO A 288 23.70 -13.20 39.78
CA PRO A 288 25.07 -12.79 39.52
C PRO A 288 25.17 -11.61 38.55
N ARG A 289 26.15 -10.77 38.72
CA ARG A 289 26.47 -9.72 37.77
C ARG A 289 26.83 -10.34 36.42
N GLN A 290 26.29 -9.74 35.34
CA GLN A 290 26.64 -10.15 33.99
C GLN A 290 27.98 -9.54 33.59
N ILE A 291 28.87 -10.37 33.05
CA ILE A 291 30.14 -9.96 32.44
C ILE A 291 30.23 -10.38 31.00
N ASP A 292 31.02 -9.69 30.20
CA ASP A 292 31.30 -10.10 28.84
C ASP A 292 31.94 -11.48 28.82
N ASN A 293 31.42 -12.36 27.99
CA ASN A 293 31.90 -13.74 27.91
C ASN A 293 33.26 -13.81 27.22
N PRO A 294 34.35 -14.18 27.91
CA PRO A 294 35.67 -14.29 27.29
C PRO A 294 35.76 -15.39 26.22
N ASN A 295 34.82 -16.34 26.22
CA ASN A 295 34.77 -17.43 25.26
C ASN A 295 33.77 -17.18 24.12
N TYR A 296 33.22 -15.96 24.00
CA TYR A 296 32.29 -15.59 22.97
C TYR A 296 32.95 -15.71 21.59
N ARG A 297 32.34 -16.56 20.71
CA ARG A 297 32.83 -16.80 19.35
C ARG A 297 31.90 -16.24 18.27
N GLY A 298 30.89 -15.46 18.67
CA GLY A 298 29.81 -15.01 17.77
C GLY A 298 28.72 -16.05 17.59
N VAL A 299 27.67 -15.64 16.85
CA VAL A 299 26.59 -16.57 16.47
C VAL A 299 27.17 -17.65 15.57
N TRP A 300 26.92 -18.92 15.89
CA TRP A 300 27.44 -20.03 15.07
C TRP A 300 26.80 -20.03 13.68
N PRO A 301 27.61 -19.89 12.60
CA PRO A 301 27.11 -19.94 11.25
C PRO A 301 26.86 -21.41 10.88
N HIS A 302 25.57 -21.80 10.81
CA HIS A 302 25.22 -23.15 10.40
C HIS A 302 25.62 -23.36 8.94
N PRO A 303 26.41 -24.39 8.57
CA PRO A 303 26.71 -24.72 7.20
C PRO A 303 25.44 -24.96 6.40
N GLN A 304 25.40 -24.49 5.16
CA GLN A 304 24.27 -24.65 4.25
C GLN A 304 24.63 -25.59 3.10
N ILE A 305 23.67 -26.43 2.77
CA ILE A 305 23.71 -27.33 1.62
C ILE A 305 22.59 -27.00 0.63
N ASP A 306 22.72 -27.44 -0.59
CA ASP A 306 21.64 -27.34 -1.58
C ASP A 306 20.44 -28.17 -1.09
N ASN A 307 19.26 -27.57 -1.19
CA ASN A 307 18.03 -28.23 -0.70
C ASN A 307 17.60 -29.33 -1.70
N PRO A 308 17.60 -30.59 -1.32
CA PRO A 308 17.19 -31.69 -2.21
C PRO A 308 15.70 -31.64 -2.62
N ASN A 309 14.89 -30.89 -1.89
CA ASN A 309 13.47 -30.67 -2.21
C ASN A 309 13.23 -29.45 -3.12
N TYR A 310 14.29 -28.70 -3.44
CA TYR A 310 14.17 -27.59 -4.38
C TYR A 310 14.14 -28.09 -5.82
N SER A 311 13.17 -27.62 -6.58
CA SER A 311 13.08 -27.82 -8.02
C SER A 311 12.66 -26.50 -8.66
N PRO A 312 13.45 -25.96 -9.60
CA PRO A 312 13.08 -24.70 -10.25
C PRO A 312 11.78 -24.87 -11.07
N ASP A 313 10.94 -23.87 -11.04
CA ASP A 313 9.75 -23.80 -11.87
C ASP A 313 9.74 -22.48 -12.63
N PHE A 314 10.00 -22.55 -13.94
CA PHE A 314 10.08 -21.38 -14.82
C PHE A 314 8.70 -20.86 -15.25
N SER A 315 7.62 -21.45 -14.78
CA SER A 315 6.24 -21.08 -15.11
C SER A 315 5.51 -20.33 -13.99
N ILE A 316 6.19 -19.98 -12.88
CA ILE A 316 5.57 -19.32 -11.72
C ILE A 316 4.91 -17.97 -12.05
N TYR A 317 5.32 -17.31 -13.15
CA TYR A 317 4.76 -16.03 -13.59
C TYR A 317 3.52 -16.18 -14.48
N SER A 318 3.28 -17.39 -15.03
CA SER A 318 2.33 -17.56 -16.12
C SER A 318 1.00 -18.15 -15.67
N TYR A 319 -0.04 -17.61 -16.24
CA TYR A 319 -1.42 -18.05 -16.04
C TYR A 319 -2.06 -18.35 -17.38
N GLU A 320 -2.83 -19.43 -17.43
CA GLU A 320 -3.68 -19.77 -18.56
C GLU A 320 -5.08 -19.22 -18.32
N ASN A 321 -5.79 -18.97 -19.42
CA ASN A 321 -7.21 -18.63 -19.37
C ASN A 321 -7.56 -17.37 -18.52
N ILE A 322 -6.71 -16.34 -18.54
CA ILE A 322 -7.00 -15.04 -17.92
C ILE A 322 -8.16 -14.41 -18.66
N GLY A 323 -9.27 -14.06 -17.98
CA GLY A 323 -10.46 -13.59 -18.69
C GLY A 323 -11.41 -12.70 -17.90
N ILE A 324 -11.13 -12.43 -16.63
CA ILE A 324 -11.98 -11.58 -15.79
C ILE A 324 -11.11 -10.69 -14.89
N ILE A 325 -11.48 -9.41 -14.82
CA ILE A 325 -11.01 -8.47 -13.78
C ILE A 325 -12.19 -8.14 -12.87
N GLY A 326 -11.93 -7.99 -11.58
CA GLY A 326 -12.98 -7.67 -10.62
C GLY A 326 -12.49 -6.92 -9.40
N LEU A 327 -13.44 -6.28 -8.76
CA LEU A 327 -13.34 -5.65 -7.45
C LEU A 327 -14.13 -6.53 -6.48
N ASP A 328 -13.47 -7.06 -5.48
CA ASP A 328 -14.06 -7.79 -4.36
C ASP A 328 -13.40 -7.27 -3.10
N ILE A 329 -14.03 -6.30 -2.47
CA ILE A 329 -13.45 -5.45 -1.43
C ILE A 329 -14.43 -5.22 -0.28
N TRP A 330 -13.89 -4.98 0.91
CA TRP A 330 -14.62 -4.45 2.06
C TRP A 330 -14.26 -3.00 2.28
N GLN A 331 -15.23 -2.16 2.63
CA GLN A 331 -14.98 -0.77 3.01
C GLN A 331 -15.86 -0.34 4.20
N VAL A 332 -15.22 0.23 5.23
CA VAL A 332 -15.92 0.86 6.36
C VAL A 332 -16.57 2.16 5.92
N ARG A 333 -15.83 3.01 5.18
CA ARG A 333 -16.36 4.23 4.57
C ARG A 333 -16.34 4.10 3.06
N ALA A 334 -17.48 4.36 2.43
CA ALA A 334 -17.60 4.44 0.98
C ALA A 334 -17.01 5.75 0.44
N GLY A 335 -16.69 5.76 -0.84
CA GLY A 335 -16.14 6.93 -1.53
C GLY A 335 -14.90 6.64 -2.37
N THR A 336 -14.42 5.38 -2.40
CA THR A 336 -13.31 4.99 -3.28
C THR A 336 -13.79 4.92 -4.72
N ILE A 337 -13.05 5.55 -5.63
CA ILE A 337 -13.32 5.58 -7.07
C ILE A 337 -12.24 4.78 -7.79
N PHE A 338 -12.64 3.90 -8.70
CA PHE A 338 -11.79 3.07 -9.55
C PHE A 338 -12.01 3.41 -11.00
N ASP A 339 -10.93 3.62 -11.76
CA ASP A 339 -11.01 3.99 -13.17
C ASP A 339 -9.75 3.58 -13.95
N ASN A 340 -9.72 3.87 -15.26
CA ASN A 340 -8.58 3.69 -16.15
C ASN A 340 -7.96 2.30 -16.09
N PHE A 341 -8.80 1.26 -16.09
CA PHE A 341 -8.31 -0.12 -16.08
C PHE A 341 -7.66 -0.49 -17.40
N LEU A 342 -6.49 -1.10 -17.31
CA LEU A 342 -5.74 -1.60 -18.46
C LEU A 342 -5.10 -2.96 -18.15
N ILE A 343 -5.21 -3.90 -19.08
CA ILE A 343 -4.43 -5.14 -19.11
C ILE A 343 -3.79 -5.24 -20.49
N THR A 344 -2.45 -5.27 -20.54
CA THR A 344 -1.67 -5.30 -21.79
C THR A 344 -0.43 -6.16 -21.64
N ASP A 345 0.25 -6.46 -22.77
CA ASP A 345 1.58 -7.09 -22.76
C ASP A 345 2.71 -6.09 -23.05
N ASP A 346 2.42 -4.79 -23.11
CA ASP A 346 3.37 -3.74 -23.45
C ASP A 346 3.49 -2.71 -22.31
N GLU A 347 4.71 -2.61 -21.80
CA GLU A 347 5.04 -1.72 -20.66
C GLU A 347 5.03 -0.24 -21.07
N VAL A 348 5.48 0.07 -22.30
CA VAL A 348 5.53 1.44 -22.81
C VAL A 348 4.11 1.96 -23.07
N TYR A 349 3.28 1.11 -23.70
CA TYR A 349 1.88 1.45 -23.89
C TYR A 349 1.16 1.74 -22.57
N ALA A 350 1.45 0.97 -21.52
CA ALA A 350 0.86 1.20 -20.20
C ALA A 350 1.34 2.51 -19.56
N GLU A 351 2.62 2.88 -19.75
CA GLU A 351 3.17 4.15 -19.26
C GLU A 351 2.53 5.34 -19.99
N ASP A 352 2.47 5.30 -21.32
CA ASP A 352 1.83 6.31 -22.15
C ASP A 352 0.33 6.47 -21.80
N PHE A 353 -0.40 5.35 -21.66
CA PHE A 353 -1.80 5.37 -21.23
C PHE A 353 -2.00 5.99 -19.85
N GLY A 354 -1.10 5.71 -18.91
CA GLY A 354 -1.10 6.33 -17.59
C GLY A 354 -0.89 7.83 -17.64
N ASP A 355 0.03 8.31 -18.48
CA ASP A 355 0.32 9.74 -18.65
C ASP A 355 -0.81 10.47 -19.36
N GLU A 356 -1.42 9.85 -20.37
CA GLU A 356 -2.58 10.41 -21.10
C GLU A 356 -3.86 10.46 -20.25
N THR A 357 -4.02 9.59 -19.24
CA THR A 357 -5.19 9.55 -18.36
C THR A 357 -4.92 10.29 -17.05
N TRP A 358 -4.35 9.61 -16.06
CA TRP A 358 -4.02 10.17 -14.75
C TRP A 358 -3.04 11.35 -14.85
N GLY A 359 -2.03 11.26 -15.71
CA GLY A 359 -0.98 12.27 -15.87
C GLY A 359 -1.53 13.65 -16.22
N GLU A 360 -2.51 13.71 -17.13
CA GLU A 360 -3.15 14.96 -17.56
C GLU A 360 -4.14 15.52 -16.52
N THR A 361 -4.81 14.66 -15.75
CA THR A 361 -5.89 15.09 -14.84
C THR A 361 -5.44 15.35 -13.40
N LYS A 362 -4.31 14.79 -12.96
CA LYS A 362 -3.79 14.92 -11.58
C LYS A 362 -3.55 16.37 -11.11
N GLY A 363 -3.07 17.22 -12.00
CA GLY A 363 -2.82 18.66 -11.71
C GLY A 363 -4.10 19.42 -11.47
N PRO A 364 -5.03 19.46 -12.46
CA PRO A 364 -6.34 20.09 -12.32
C PRO A 364 -7.17 19.53 -11.16
N GLU A 365 -7.12 18.23 -10.88
CA GLU A 365 -7.77 17.61 -9.70
C GLU A 365 -7.30 18.27 -8.40
N LYS A 366 -5.99 18.42 -8.25
CA LYS A 366 -5.38 19.04 -7.08
C LYS A 366 -5.74 20.52 -6.94
N GLU A 367 -5.72 21.25 -8.03
CA GLU A 367 -6.11 22.67 -8.07
C GLU A 367 -7.58 22.84 -7.65
N MET A 368 -8.48 22.01 -8.18
CA MET A 368 -9.90 22.04 -7.81
C MET A 368 -10.10 21.76 -6.32
N ASN A 369 -9.42 20.79 -5.76
CA ASN A 369 -9.53 20.46 -4.34
C ASN A 369 -9.01 21.60 -3.45
N ILE A 370 -7.86 22.20 -3.78
CA ILE A 370 -7.31 23.33 -3.04
C ILE A 370 -8.31 24.51 -3.03
N LYS A 371 -8.86 24.84 -4.19
CA LYS A 371 -9.87 25.90 -4.31
C LYS A 371 -11.12 25.64 -3.47
N GLN A 372 -11.61 24.41 -3.46
CA GLN A 372 -12.76 24.02 -2.62
C GLN A 372 -12.47 24.19 -1.12
N ILE A 373 -11.27 23.78 -0.68
CA ILE A 373 -10.83 23.96 0.71
C ILE A 373 -10.76 25.43 1.10
N GLU A 374 -10.18 26.27 0.23
CA GLU A 374 -10.09 27.73 0.45
C GLU A 374 -11.49 28.37 0.55
N GLU A 375 -12.41 27.99 -0.35
CA GLU A 375 -13.79 28.48 -0.33
C GLU A 375 -14.54 28.04 0.93
N GLU A 376 -14.32 26.82 1.43
CA GLU A 376 -14.94 26.30 2.65
C GLU A 376 -14.41 27.05 3.88
N GLN A 377 -13.10 27.22 3.99
CA GLN A 377 -12.46 27.98 5.06
C GLN A 377 -12.96 29.43 5.11
N GLU A 378 -13.10 30.09 3.95
CA GLU A 378 -13.63 31.45 3.89
C GLU A 378 -15.11 31.52 4.35
N LYS A 379 -15.94 30.55 3.95
CA LYS A 379 -17.33 30.44 4.43
C LYS A 379 -17.41 30.25 5.95
N GLU A 380 -16.56 29.41 6.50
CA GLU A 380 -16.47 29.18 7.96
C GLU A 380 -16.04 30.47 8.67
N ARG A 381 -15.00 31.15 8.19
CA ARG A 381 -14.53 32.43 8.73
C ARG A 381 -15.61 33.49 8.76
N LEU A 382 -16.35 33.63 7.64
CA LEU A 382 -17.45 34.60 7.54
C LEU A 382 -18.63 34.25 8.48
N THR A 383 -18.88 32.97 8.68
CA THR A 383 -19.93 32.48 9.57
C THR A 383 -19.57 32.75 11.04
N GLU A 384 -18.33 32.48 11.41
CA GLU A 384 -17.82 32.77 12.76
C GLU A 384 -17.85 34.28 13.06
N GLU A 385 -17.39 35.10 12.11
CA GLU A 385 -17.44 36.55 12.25
C GLU A 385 -18.88 37.07 12.48
N LYS A 386 -19.85 36.56 11.70
CA LYS A 386 -21.28 36.88 11.89
C LYS A 386 -21.77 36.46 13.28
N TYR A 387 -21.40 35.26 13.74
CA TYR A 387 -21.77 34.77 15.07
C TYR A 387 -21.19 35.66 16.18
N LEU A 388 -19.92 36.04 16.10
CA LEU A 388 -19.25 36.92 17.05
C LEU A 388 -19.91 38.31 17.10
N LYS A 389 -20.20 38.90 15.92
CA LYS A 389 -20.95 40.19 15.84
C LYS A 389 -22.32 40.10 16.48
N GLN A 390 -23.07 39.02 16.27
CA GLN A 390 -24.38 38.83 16.92
C GLN A 390 -24.24 38.65 18.43
N ARG A 391 -23.29 37.87 18.91
CA ARG A 391 -23.01 37.67 20.34
C ARG A 391 -22.63 38.98 21.03
N PHE A 392 -21.80 39.80 20.36
CA PHE A 392 -21.43 41.10 20.86
C PHE A 392 -22.64 42.07 20.96
N LYS A 393 -23.47 42.11 19.92
CA LYS A 393 -24.73 42.90 19.95
C LYS A 393 -25.67 42.46 21.10
N LYS A 394 -25.86 41.16 21.32
CA LYS A 394 -26.64 40.62 22.43
C LYS A 394 -26.06 41.02 23.80
N LYS A 395 -24.72 40.99 23.94
CA LYS A 395 -24.03 41.36 25.19
C LYS A 395 -24.19 42.87 25.48
N LEU A 396 -24.11 43.72 24.45
CA LEU A 396 -24.36 45.17 24.57
C LEU A 396 -25.81 45.47 24.94
N LYS A 397 -26.78 44.75 24.34
CA LYS A 397 -28.21 44.93 24.66
C LYS A 397 -28.49 44.57 26.13
N ARG A 398 -27.97 43.43 26.62
CA ARG A 398 -28.09 43.02 28.03
C ARG A 398 -27.46 44.01 29.00
N LYS A 399 -26.28 44.61 28.66
CA LYS A 399 -25.67 45.66 29.49
C LYS A 399 -26.50 46.92 29.55
N LYS A 400 -27.13 47.31 28.43
CA LYS A 400 -28.04 48.49 28.40
C LYS A 400 -29.32 48.27 29.23
N GLU A 401 -29.89 47.05 29.16
CA GLU A 401 -31.06 46.66 29.94
C GLU A 401 -30.74 46.63 31.45
N SER A 402 -29.63 45.98 31.85
CA SER A 402 -29.18 45.95 33.25
C SER A 402 -28.76 47.33 33.81
N GLY A 403 -28.31 48.23 32.95
CA GLY A 403 -28.02 49.62 33.33
C GLY A 403 -29.28 50.45 33.54
N LYS A 404 -30.34 50.21 32.76
CA LYS A 404 -31.66 50.87 32.98
C LYS A 404 -32.31 50.38 34.27
N ASP A 405 -32.28 49.09 34.57
CA ASP A 405 -32.83 48.54 35.82
C ASP A 405 -32.08 49.06 37.07
N ARG A 406 -30.79 49.37 36.97
CA ARG A 406 -30.03 50.03 38.06
C ARG A 406 -30.39 51.47 38.25
N ILE A 407 -30.69 52.22 37.21
CA ILE A 407 -31.12 53.62 37.29
C ILE A 407 -32.52 53.68 37.88
N VAL A 408 -33.46 52.83 37.45
CA VAL A 408 -34.83 52.79 37.99
C VAL A 408 -34.84 52.45 39.50
N ARG A 409 -33.99 51.44 39.92
CA ARG A 409 -33.88 51.10 41.36
C ARG A 409 -33.20 52.15 42.23
N ASN A 410 -32.40 53.04 41.69
CA ASN A 410 -31.78 54.14 42.43
C ASN A 410 -32.75 55.32 42.54
N THR A 411 -33.60 55.63 41.55
CA THR A 411 -34.62 56.66 41.62
C THR A 411 -35.75 56.26 42.59
N GLU A 412 -36.17 55.00 42.66
CA GLU A 412 -37.15 54.52 43.66
C GLU A 412 -36.61 54.54 45.13
N LYS A 413 -35.26 54.57 45.31
CA LYS A 413 -34.65 54.70 46.66
C LYS A 413 -34.44 56.14 47.12
N GLU A 414 -34.53 57.11 46.23
CA GLU A 414 -34.42 58.54 46.55
C GLU A 414 -35.81 59.19 46.81
N GLU A 415 -36.93 58.45 46.51
CA GLU A 415 -38.33 58.92 46.79
C GLU A 415 -38.94 58.23 48.00
N LEU A 416 -38.17 57.47 48.81
CA LEU A 416 -38.60 56.96 50.15
C LEU A 416 -37.71 57.54 51.23
#